data_7b73189d0668523924c58c11ff60a22e
#
_entry.id   7b73189d0668523924c58c11ff60a22e
#
_cell.length_a   1.000
_cell.length_b   1.000
_cell.length_c   1.000
_cell.angle_alpha   90.00
_cell.angle_beta   90.00
_cell.angle_gamma   90.00
#
_symmetry.space_group_name_H-M   'P 1'
#
loop_
_entity.id
_entity.type
_entity.pdbx_description
1 polymer ?
#
loop_
_entity_poly.entity_id
_entity_poly.type
_entity_poly.pdbx_seq_one_letter_code
_entity_poly.pdbx_strand_id
1 'polypeptide(L)'
;MSWPVIALLDYDSGNIRSVEKALRKAGAEVVRTRTPEALASAQGIVLPGVGAFDDCIQAMERQGLLGAVRAWIAADRPFLGICVGYQALFERSEEFNSRASGLGIFQGPVVRFEPTQEMPHLKIPQIGWNQIHLRQPDCPLYRGIPEGSWFYFVHSFYPRPANPILVATETTYGATFASSVWRGNTFATQFHPEKSQENGLRLLANFVELAEAVPPAKR
;
A
#
# COMPACT_ATOMS: atom_id res chain seq x y z
N MET A 1 -5.88 8.81 26.57
CA MET A 1 -5.88 7.75 25.54
C MET A 1 -4.51 7.78 24.87
N SER A 2 -3.81 6.66 24.78
CA SER A 2 -2.53 6.60 24.04
C SER A 2 -2.86 6.38 22.57
N TRP A 3 -2.14 7.06 21.69
CA TRP A 3 -2.28 6.84 20.24
C TRP A 3 -1.79 5.45 19.85
N PRO A 4 -2.42 4.80 18.85
CA PRO A 4 -1.98 3.49 18.41
C PRO A 4 -0.58 3.56 17.79
N VAL A 5 0.24 2.56 18.09
CA VAL A 5 1.61 2.44 17.59
C VAL A 5 1.59 1.84 16.18
N ILE A 6 2.04 2.60 15.20
CA ILE A 6 2.21 2.13 13.81
C ILE A 6 3.69 1.93 13.50
N ALA A 7 4.05 0.70 13.16
CA ALA A 7 5.37 0.38 12.63
C ALA A 7 5.44 0.81 11.16
N LEU A 8 6.27 1.81 10.87
CA LEU A 8 6.56 2.27 9.53
C LEU A 8 7.86 1.61 9.05
N LEU A 9 7.76 0.69 8.09
CA LEU A 9 8.91 -0.06 7.59
C LEU A 9 9.85 0.85 6.79
N ASP A 10 11.10 0.94 7.23
CA ASP A 10 12.14 1.78 6.64
C ASP A 10 13.19 0.90 5.95
N TYR A 11 13.04 0.69 4.66
CA TYR A 11 14.00 0.00 3.83
C TYR A 11 14.81 0.97 2.92
N ASP A 12 15.06 2.20 3.41
CA ASP A 12 15.72 3.29 2.69
C ASP A 12 14.90 3.88 1.54
N SER A 13 13.56 3.76 1.60
CA SER A 13 12.68 4.39 0.62
C SER A 13 12.62 5.91 0.82
N GLY A 14 12.75 6.67 -0.28
CA GLY A 14 12.90 8.13 -0.23
C GLY A 14 11.70 8.92 0.28
N ASN A 15 10.51 8.31 0.46
CA ASN A 15 9.27 9.00 0.84
C ASN A 15 8.84 8.80 2.30
N ILE A 16 9.62 8.10 3.10
CA ILE A 16 9.26 7.69 4.45
C ILE A 16 8.85 8.86 5.37
N ARG A 17 9.53 10.00 5.24
CA ARG A 17 9.23 11.20 6.08
C ARG A 17 7.84 11.77 5.82
N SER A 18 7.37 11.73 4.57
CA SER A 18 6.04 12.23 4.22
C SER A 18 4.95 11.31 4.78
N VAL A 19 5.15 9.99 4.67
CA VAL A 19 4.23 8.98 5.23
C VAL A 19 4.19 9.10 6.76
N GLU A 20 5.34 9.21 7.43
CA GLU A 20 5.40 9.40 8.88
C GLU A 20 4.63 10.65 9.35
N LYS A 21 4.87 11.80 8.70
CA LYS A 21 4.16 13.04 9.04
C LYS A 21 2.65 12.91 8.86
N ALA A 22 2.21 12.26 7.79
CA ALA A 22 0.80 12.05 7.51
C ALA A 22 0.14 11.11 8.53
N LEU A 23 0.79 10.00 8.91
CA LEU A 23 0.32 9.08 9.95
C LEU A 23 0.24 9.77 11.32
N ARG A 24 1.25 10.56 11.71
CA ARG A 24 1.22 11.34 12.94
C ARG A 24 0.06 12.35 12.95
N LYS A 25 -0.18 13.02 11.82
CA LYS A 25 -1.32 13.94 11.66
C LYS A 25 -2.66 13.19 11.73
N ALA A 26 -2.70 11.93 11.30
CA ALA A 26 -3.86 11.05 11.40
C ALA A 26 -4.08 10.45 12.81
N GLY A 27 -3.22 10.76 13.81
CA GLY A 27 -3.39 10.35 15.20
C GLY A 27 -2.62 9.08 15.59
N ALA A 28 -1.53 8.75 14.89
CA ALA A 28 -0.69 7.61 15.23
C ALA A 28 0.59 8.01 15.97
N GLU A 29 1.04 7.17 16.91
CA GLU A 29 2.43 7.09 17.30
C GLU A 29 3.17 6.28 16.25
N VAL A 30 4.20 6.86 15.61
CA VAL A 30 4.90 6.21 14.49
C VAL A 30 6.30 5.81 14.93
N VAL A 31 6.59 4.52 14.80
CA VAL A 31 7.91 3.92 15.02
C VAL A 31 8.48 3.48 13.68
N ARG A 32 9.53 4.16 13.20
CA ARG A 32 10.27 3.66 12.04
C ARG A 32 11.07 2.45 12.46
N THR A 33 11.00 1.40 11.65
CA THR A 33 11.74 0.18 11.95
C THR A 33 12.35 -0.46 10.72
N ARG A 34 13.49 -1.11 10.95
CA ARG A 34 14.23 -1.93 9.99
C ARG A 34 14.37 -3.37 10.48
N THR A 35 13.78 -3.70 11.62
CA THR A 35 13.93 -5.01 12.25
C THR A 35 12.59 -5.62 12.64
N PRO A 36 12.48 -6.96 12.61
CA PRO A 36 11.26 -7.67 12.99
C PRO A 36 10.86 -7.46 14.45
N GLU A 37 11.82 -7.29 15.35
CA GLU A 37 11.58 -7.19 16.80
C GLU A 37 10.72 -5.98 17.16
N ALA A 38 10.92 -4.86 16.44
CA ALA A 38 10.15 -3.64 16.67
C ALA A 38 8.66 -3.78 16.29
N LEU A 39 8.29 -4.80 15.52
CA LEU A 39 6.88 -5.08 15.20
C LEU A 39 6.09 -5.59 16.40
N ALA A 40 6.74 -6.16 17.42
CA ALA A 40 6.08 -6.74 18.57
C ALA A 40 5.22 -5.73 19.37
N SER A 41 5.60 -4.45 19.39
CA SER A 41 4.84 -3.40 20.06
C SER A 41 3.83 -2.68 19.19
N ALA A 42 3.82 -2.96 17.88
CA ALA A 42 2.95 -2.27 16.93
C ALA A 42 1.52 -2.83 16.94
N GLN A 43 0.57 -1.97 16.60
CA GLN A 43 -0.83 -2.32 16.38
C GLN A 43 -1.17 -2.36 14.88
N GLY A 44 -0.38 -1.69 14.05
CA GLY A 44 -0.47 -1.74 12.60
C GLY A 44 0.90 -1.61 11.94
N ILE A 45 1.02 -2.13 10.71
CA ILE A 45 2.21 -1.96 9.87
C ILE A 45 1.85 -1.12 8.65
N VAL A 46 2.71 -0.16 8.32
CA VAL A 46 2.69 0.52 7.03
C VAL A 46 3.98 0.20 6.28
N LEU A 47 3.83 -0.37 5.08
CA LEU A 47 4.90 -0.59 4.12
C LEU A 47 4.79 0.49 3.02
N PRO A 48 5.52 1.59 3.14
CA PRO A 48 5.59 2.58 2.07
C PRO A 48 6.47 2.06 0.95
N GLY A 49 6.45 2.69 -0.22
CA GLY A 49 7.39 2.34 -1.27
C GLY A 49 7.45 3.39 -2.36
N VAL A 50 8.68 3.72 -2.76
CA VAL A 50 9.02 4.44 -3.99
C VAL A 50 10.24 3.76 -4.60
N GLY A 51 10.37 3.80 -5.92
CA GLY A 51 11.46 3.12 -6.64
C GLY A 51 11.02 1.78 -7.22
N ALA A 52 11.97 0.84 -7.35
CA ALA A 52 11.74 -0.42 -8.03
C ALA A 52 11.21 -1.53 -7.09
N PHE A 53 10.46 -2.45 -7.66
CA PHE A 53 9.93 -3.61 -6.97
C PHE A 53 11.03 -4.46 -6.33
N ASP A 54 12.08 -4.81 -7.10
CA ASP A 54 13.18 -5.64 -6.63
C ASP A 54 13.94 -4.98 -5.48
N ASP A 55 14.14 -3.66 -5.52
CA ASP A 55 14.84 -2.93 -4.46
C ASP A 55 14.09 -3.02 -3.13
N CYS A 56 12.75 -2.92 -3.17
CA CYS A 56 11.89 -3.08 -2.00
C CYS A 56 12.02 -4.48 -1.41
N ILE A 57 11.86 -5.52 -2.22
CA ILE A 57 11.91 -6.91 -1.78
C ILE A 57 13.29 -7.26 -1.22
N GLN A 58 14.36 -6.93 -1.94
CA GLN A 58 15.74 -7.22 -1.51
C GLN A 58 16.11 -6.48 -0.22
N ALA A 59 15.66 -5.23 -0.06
CA ALA A 59 15.92 -4.49 1.17
C ALA A 59 15.17 -5.11 2.36
N MET A 60 13.91 -5.50 2.19
CA MET A 60 13.16 -6.23 3.22
C MET A 60 13.78 -7.58 3.55
N GLU A 61 14.34 -8.29 2.56
CA GLU A 61 15.04 -9.55 2.76
C GLU A 61 16.30 -9.37 3.59
N ARG A 62 17.16 -8.39 3.22
CA ARG A 62 18.37 -8.06 3.99
C ARG A 62 18.08 -7.68 5.44
N GLN A 63 16.92 -7.11 5.70
CA GLN A 63 16.46 -6.70 7.04
C GLN A 63 15.70 -7.80 7.79
N GLY A 64 15.50 -8.99 7.18
CA GLY A 64 14.76 -10.10 7.77
C GLY A 64 13.24 -9.84 7.92
N LEU A 65 12.71 -8.83 7.24
CA LEU A 65 11.31 -8.39 7.39
C LEU A 65 10.31 -9.23 6.59
N LEU A 66 10.70 -9.92 5.53
CA LEU A 66 9.77 -10.66 4.65
C LEU A 66 8.94 -11.69 5.43
N GLY A 67 9.59 -12.51 6.24
CA GLY A 67 8.92 -13.53 7.07
C GLY A 67 8.00 -12.92 8.13
N ALA A 68 8.46 -11.87 8.79
CA ALA A 68 7.71 -11.16 9.83
C ALA A 68 6.44 -10.49 9.27
N VAL A 69 6.54 -9.86 8.10
CA VAL A 69 5.39 -9.24 7.43
C VAL A 69 4.39 -10.30 6.96
N ARG A 70 4.85 -11.42 6.39
CA ARG A 70 3.97 -12.54 6.03
C ARG A 70 3.22 -13.08 7.24
N ALA A 71 3.92 -13.30 8.36
CA ALA A 71 3.31 -13.78 9.61
C ALA A 71 2.29 -12.77 10.16
N TRP A 72 2.59 -11.48 10.09
CA TRP A 72 1.70 -10.40 10.50
C TRP A 72 0.38 -10.41 9.73
N ILE A 73 0.47 -10.49 8.40
CA ILE A 73 -0.68 -10.53 7.51
C ILE A 73 -1.47 -11.83 7.69
N ALA A 74 -0.80 -12.97 7.85
CA ALA A 74 -1.44 -14.26 8.11
C ALA A 74 -2.21 -14.28 9.44
N ALA A 75 -1.77 -13.50 10.44
CA ALA A 75 -2.47 -13.29 11.70
C ALA A 75 -3.62 -12.25 11.61
N ASP A 76 -3.96 -11.82 10.41
CA ASP A 76 -5.00 -10.81 10.09
C ASP A 76 -4.84 -9.52 10.90
N ARG A 77 -3.61 -9.08 11.13
CA ARG A 77 -3.31 -7.82 11.81
C ARG A 77 -3.27 -6.65 10.82
N PRO A 78 -3.61 -5.41 11.25
CA PRO A 78 -3.69 -4.25 10.38
C PRO A 78 -2.40 -4.00 9.58
N PHE A 79 -2.53 -4.01 8.26
CA PHE A 79 -1.43 -3.78 7.33
C PHE A 79 -1.88 -2.84 6.20
N LEU A 80 -1.05 -1.84 5.87
CA LEU A 80 -1.25 -0.95 4.73
C LEU A 80 0.00 -0.90 3.86
N GLY A 81 -0.11 -1.39 2.61
CA GLY A 81 0.89 -1.20 1.56
C GLY A 81 0.63 0.05 0.73
N ILE A 82 1.66 0.88 0.46
CA ILE A 82 1.52 2.11 -0.34
C ILE A 82 2.45 2.03 -1.55
N CYS A 83 1.91 2.18 -2.76
CA CYS A 83 2.61 2.20 -4.04
C CYS A 83 3.48 0.95 -4.25
N VAL A 84 4.81 1.00 -4.18
CA VAL A 84 5.66 -0.20 -4.28
C VAL A 84 5.35 -1.18 -3.13
N GLY A 85 4.99 -0.69 -1.94
CA GLY A 85 4.52 -1.54 -0.83
C GLY A 85 3.22 -2.30 -1.16
N TYR A 86 2.36 -1.76 -2.02
CA TYR A 86 1.22 -2.48 -2.58
C TYR A 86 1.68 -3.55 -3.56
N GLN A 87 2.56 -3.18 -4.48
CA GLN A 87 3.09 -4.11 -5.49
C GLN A 87 3.81 -5.30 -4.83
N ALA A 88 4.56 -5.05 -3.76
CA ALA A 88 5.29 -6.08 -3.01
C ALA A 88 4.42 -7.22 -2.44
N LEU A 89 3.10 -7.01 -2.28
CA LEU A 89 2.16 -8.05 -1.83
C LEU A 89 1.92 -9.14 -2.88
N PHE A 90 2.23 -8.89 -4.15
CA PHE A 90 2.01 -9.80 -5.27
C PHE A 90 3.18 -10.76 -5.49
N GLU A 91 3.06 -11.66 -6.46
CA GLU A 91 4.02 -12.75 -6.67
C GLU A 91 5.29 -12.28 -7.37
N ARG A 92 5.17 -11.41 -8.39
CA ARG A 92 6.27 -10.98 -9.26
C ARG A 92 5.96 -9.65 -9.95
N SER A 93 7.01 -9.00 -10.45
CA SER A 93 6.90 -7.80 -11.27
C SER A 93 7.44 -8.05 -12.68
N GLU A 94 6.85 -7.39 -13.68
CA GLU A 94 7.37 -7.30 -15.05
C GLU A 94 8.31 -6.08 -15.22
N GLU A 95 8.68 -5.42 -14.12
CA GLU A 95 9.62 -4.31 -14.13
C GLU A 95 11.00 -4.80 -14.57
N PHE A 96 11.63 -4.09 -15.49
CA PHE A 96 12.94 -4.36 -16.12
C PHE A 96 13.79 -5.48 -15.49
N ASN A 97 13.74 -6.69 -16.07
CA ASN A 97 14.53 -7.85 -15.60
C ASN A 97 14.30 -8.21 -14.12
N SER A 98 13.17 -7.83 -13.52
CA SER A 98 12.83 -8.20 -12.15
C SER A 98 12.99 -9.72 -11.96
N ARG A 99 13.68 -10.10 -10.88
CA ARG A 99 13.93 -11.50 -10.49
C ARG A 99 13.45 -11.78 -9.08
N ALA A 100 13.10 -10.75 -8.33
CA ALA A 100 12.62 -10.92 -6.97
C ALA A 100 11.22 -11.54 -6.97
N SER A 101 11.01 -12.49 -6.07
CA SER A 101 9.66 -12.95 -5.73
C SER A 101 9.10 -12.05 -4.65
N GLY A 102 7.90 -11.50 -4.88
CA GLY A 102 7.22 -10.68 -3.89
C GLY A 102 6.81 -11.44 -2.64
N LEU A 103 6.00 -10.82 -1.81
CA LEU A 103 5.48 -11.45 -0.58
C LEU A 103 4.53 -12.60 -0.88
N GLY A 104 3.92 -12.67 -2.09
CA GLY A 104 3.01 -13.73 -2.48
C GLY A 104 1.73 -13.80 -1.65
N ILE A 105 1.31 -12.67 -1.07
CA ILE A 105 0.07 -12.54 -0.29
C ILE A 105 -1.15 -12.62 -1.20
N PHE A 106 -1.03 -12.01 -2.39
CA PHE A 106 -2.03 -12.02 -3.45
C PHE A 106 -1.46 -12.61 -4.73
N GLN A 107 -2.25 -13.42 -5.42
CA GLN A 107 -1.89 -13.98 -6.72
C GLN A 107 -2.04 -12.94 -7.82
N GLY A 108 -1.12 -12.98 -8.77
CA GLY A 108 -1.08 -12.14 -9.95
C GLY A 108 0.22 -11.36 -10.09
N PRO A 109 0.52 -10.87 -11.30
CA PRO A 109 1.71 -10.09 -11.58
C PRO A 109 1.50 -8.59 -11.32
N VAL A 110 2.60 -7.88 -11.14
CA VAL A 110 2.70 -6.43 -11.34
C VAL A 110 3.10 -6.20 -12.79
N VAL A 111 2.27 -5.49 -13.55
CA VAL A 111 2.41 -5.30 -15.00
C VAL A 111 2.64 -3.84 -15.36
N ARG A 112 3.24 -3.58 -16.53
CA ARG A 112 3.46 -2.22 -17.04
C ARG A 112 2.21 -1.67 -17.71
N PHE A 113 2.01 -0.34 -17.63
CA PHE A 113 1.08 0.32 -18.55
C PHE A 113 1.55 0.19 -19.99
N GLU A 114 0.60 0.01 -20.88
CA GLU A 114 0.83 -0.01 -22.31
C GLU A 114 -0.08 0.99 -23.01
N PRO A 115 0.39 1.65 -24.09
CA PRO A 115 -0.48 2.43 -24.97
C PRO A 115 -1.63 1.56 -25.48
N THR A 116 -2.82 2.14 -25.59
CA THR A 116 -4.00 1.48 -26.14
C THR A 116 -4.37 2.10 -27.49
N GLN A 117 -5.28 1.48 -28.23
CA GLN A 117 -5.79 2.07 -29.49
C GLN A 117 -6.48 3.42 -29.23
N GLU A 118 -7.13 3.59 -28.08
CA GLU A 118 -7.80 4.82 -27.69
C GLU A 118 -6.80 5.89 -27.18
N MET A 119 -5.68 5.45 -26.62
CA MET A 119 -4.62 6.31 -26.09
C MET A 119 -3.23 5.88 -26.60
N PRO A 120 -2.95 6.04 -27.92
CA PRO A 120 -1.69 5.58 -28.52
C PRO A 120 -0.45 6.35 -28.03
N HIS A 121 -0.66 7.53 -27.43
CA HIS A 121 0.39 8.39 -26.84
C HIS A 121 0.30 8.46 -25.32
N LEU A 122 -0.17 7.38 -24.67
CA LEU A 122 -0.25 7.31 -23.20
C LEU A 122 1.12 7.64 -22.59
N LYS A 123 1.16 8.68 -21.76
CA LYS A 123 2.38 9.05 -21.03
C LYS A 123 2.63 8.05 -19.89
N ILE A 124 3.80 7.42 -19.86
CA ILE A 124 4.22 6.52 -18.81
C ILE A 124 5.52 7.06 -18.21
N PRO A 125 5.59 7.29 -16.90
CA PRO A 125 4.61 6.93 -15.85
C PRO A 125 3.32 7.78 -15.84
N GLN A 126 2.24 7.24 -15.25
CA GLN A 126 1.14 8.05 -14.74
C GLN A 126 1.69 8.92 -13.61
N ILE A 127 1.62 10.25 -13.77
CA ILE A 127 2.01 11.22 -12.73
C ILE A 127 0.90 12.25 -12.61
N GLY A 128 0.28 12.34 -11.44
CA GLY A 128 -0.73 13.34 -11.16
C GLY A 128 -1.95 12.80 -10.44
N TRP A 129 -2.98 13.62 -10.41
CA TRP A 129 -4.26 13.32 -9.77
C TRP A 129 -5.14 12.50 -10.70
N ASN A 130 -5.81 11.49 -10.15
CA ASN A 130 -6.82 10.71 -10.85
C ASN A 130 -7.89 10.24 -9.87
N GLN A 131 -9.05 9.88 -10.39
CA GLN A 131 -10.20 9.43 -9.60
C GLN A 131 -10.10 7.95 -9.28
N ILE A 132 -10.57 7.59 -8.09
CA ILE A 132 -10.82 6.21 -7.70
C ILE A 132 -12.31 5.90 -7.76
N HIS A 133 -12.66 4.69 -8.16
CA HIS A 133 -14.02 4.17 -8.21
C HIS A 133 -14.16 2.97 -7.27
N LEU A 134 -15.09 3.06 -6.31
CA LEU A 134 -15.28 2.06 -5.27
C LEU A 134 -15.85 0.76 -5.87
N ARG A 135 -15.15 -0.35 -5.73
CA ARG A 135 -15.61 -1.70 -6.08
C ARG A 135 -16.13 -2.45 -4.86
N GLN A 136 -15.61 -2.10 -3.69
CA GLN A 136 -16.06 -2.58 -2.39
C GLN A 136 -16.42 -1.37 -1.51
N PRO A 137 -17.64 -0.84 -1.58
CA PRO A 137 -18.06 0.36 -0.85
C PRO A 137 -18.01 0.17 0.67
N ASP A 138 -18.09 -1.07 1.16
CA ASP A 138 -18.01 -1.40 2.59
C ASP A 138 -16.56 -1.48 3.11
N CYS A 139 -15.56 -1.26 2.26
CA CYS A 139 -14.16 -1.24 2.70
C CYS A 139 -13.95 -0.14 3.74
N PRO A 140 -13.57 -0.48 4.98
CA PRO A 140 -13.50 0.48 6.07
C PRO A 140 -12.45 1.58 5.85
N LEU A 141 -11.46 1.31 4.98
CA LEU A 141 -10.43 2.29 4.62
C LEU A 141 -11.02 3.52 3.90
N TYR A 142 -12.17 3.35 3.19
CA TYR A 142 -12.81 4.42 2.42
C TYR A 142 -13.99 5.07 3.15
N ARG A 143 -14.20 4.80 4.43
CA ARG A 143 -15.26 5.42 5.21
C ARG A 143 -15.16 6.95 5.19
N GLY A 144 -16.24 7.63 4.71
CA GLY A 144 -16.30 9.08 4.57
C GLY A 144 -15.49 9.66 3.41
N ILE A 145 -15.04 8.81 2.47
CA ILE A 145 -14.41 9.22 1.20
C ILE A 145 -15.43 9.00 0.08
N PRO A 146 -15.87 10.06 -0.62
CA PRO A 146 -16.86 9.94 -1.68
C PRO A 146 -16.38 9.13 -2.88
N GLU A 147 -17.32 8.48 -3.60
CA GLU A 147 -17.09 7.91 -4.92
C GLU A 147 -16.50 8.95 -5.88
N GLY A 148 -15.56 8.56 -6.71
CA GLY A 148 -14.89 9.47 -7.65
C GLY A 148 -13.91 10.45 -7.00
N SER A 149 -13.50 10.23 -5.75
CA SER A 149 -12.52 11.06 -5.07
C SER A 149 -11.16 11.01 -5.77
N TRP A 150 -10.46 12.16 -5.75
CA TRP A 150 -9.15 12.32 -6.37
C TRP A 150 -8.02 11.93 -5.42
N PHE A 151 -7.07 11.16 -5.96
CA PHE A 151 -5.81 10.77 -5.29
C PHE A 151 -4.61 11.00 -6.20
N TYR A 152 -3.42 11.12 -5.61
CA TYR A 152 -2.18 11.34 -6.34
C TYR A 152 -1.49 10.02 -6.68
N PHE A 153 -1.19 9.82 -7.96
CA PHE A 153 -0.50 8.66 -8.52
C PHE A 153 0.86 9.05 -9.08
N VAL A 154 1.84 8.15 -8.95
CA VAL A 154 3.13 8.24 -9.63
C VAL A 154 3.69 6.84 -9.82
N HIS A 155 3.36 6.18 -10.96
CA HIS A 155 3.80 4.82 -11.21
C HIS A 155 3.75 4.45 -12.70
N SER A 156 4.62 3.50 -13.10
CA SER A 156 4.65 2.91 -14.45
C SER A 156 4.05 1.51 -14.48
N PHE A 157 3.98 0.86 -13.31
CA PHE A 157 3.53 -0.50 -13.11
C PHE A 157 2.40 -0.54 -12.10
N TYR A 158 1.53 -1.54 -12.22
CA TYR A 158 0.39 -1.75 -11.32
C TYR A 158 0.10 -3.24 -11.15
N PRO A 159 -0.38 -3.68 -9.98
CA PRO A 159 -0.81 -5.05 -9.77
C PRO A 159 -2.06 -5.40 -10.58
N ARG A 160 -2.07 -6.64 -11.10
CA ARG A 160 -3.22 -7.25 -11.76
C ARG A 160 -3.67 -8.47 -10.95
N PRO A 161 -4.54 -8.28 -9.94
CA PRO A 161 -5.01 -9.36 -9.09
C PRO A 161 -5.68 -10.46 -9.89
N ALA A 162 -5.30 -11.74 -9.65
CA ALA A 162 -5.95 -12.88 -10.27
C ALA A 162 -7.38 -13.07 -9.75
N ASN A 163 -7.66 -12.66 -8.51
CA ASN A 163 -9.00 -12.67 -7.93
C ASN A 163 -9.58 -11.25 -7.89
N PRO A 164 -10.59 -10.93 -8.72
CA PRO A 164 -11.19 -9.59 -8.78
C PRO A 164 -11.93 -9.19 -7.48
N ILE A 165 -12.31 -10.14 -6.62
CA ILE A 165 -12.96 -9.84 -5.33
C ILE A 165 -12.03 -9.03 -4.42
N LEU A 166 -10.71 -9.10 -4.61
CA LEU A 166 -9.75 -8.33 -3.82
C LEU A 166 -9.77 -6.84 -4.15
N VAL A 167 -10.28 -6.44 -5.32
CA VAL A 167 -10.22 -5.05 -5.79
C VAL A 167 -11.15 -4.19 -4.97
N ALA A 168 -10.59 -3.28 -4.17
CA ALA A 168 -11.36 -2.32 -3.38
C ALA A 168 -11.72 -1.07 -4.19
N THR A 169 -10.77 -0.57 -5.00
CA THR A 169 -11.01 0.53 -5.94
C THR A 169 -10.36 0.27 -7.28
N GLU A 170 -10.93 0.87 -8.32
CA GLU A 170 -10.38 0.92 -9.67
C GLU A 170 -10.13 2.37 -10.10
N THR A 171 -9.21 2.53 -11.04
CA THR A 171 -8.88 3.81 -11.69
C THR A 171 -8.63 3.54 -13.17
N THR A 172 -8.99 4.50 -14.02
CA THR A 172 -8.73 4.41 -15.47
C THR A 172 -7.57 5.33 -15.87
N TYR A 173 -6.56 4.73 -16.51
CA TYR A 173 -5.44 5.45 -17.14
C TYR A 173 -4.95 4.65 -18.35
N GLY A 174 -5.51 4.93 -19.53
CA GLY A 174 -5.36 4.08 -20.71
C GLY A 174 -6.16 2.77 -20.59
N ALA A 175 -5.91 2.01 -19.52
CA ALA A 175 -6.69 0.84 -19.11
C ALA A 175 -7.24 1.03 -17.70
N THR A 176 -8.32 0.32 -17.36
CA THR A 176 -8.81 0.25 -15.99
C THR A 176 -7.96 -0.73 -15.20
N PHE A 177 -7.49 -0.32 -14.03
CA PHE A 177 -6.63 -1.12 -13.17
C PHE A 177 -7.06 -1.08 -11.70
N ALA A 178 -6.66 -2.08 -10.92
CA ALA A 178 -6.88 -2.14 -9.49
C ALA A 178 -6.01 -1.07 -8.79
N SER A 179 -6.62 0.04 -8.39
CA SER A 179 -5.92 1.12 -7.68
C SER A 179 -5.78 0.86 -6.18
N SER A 180 -6.55 -0.07 -5.64
CA SER A 180 -6.36 -0.62 -4.29
C SER A 180 -6.96 -2.01 -4.14
N VAL A 181 -6.51 -2.73 -3.11
CA VAL A 181 -7.05 -4.03 -2.70
C VAL A 181 -7.37 -4.06 -1.21
N TRP A 182 -8.30 -4.95 -0.85
CA TRP A 182 -8.71 -5.19 0.51
C TRP A 182 -9.02 -6.67 0.76
N ARG A 183 -8.50 -7.22 1.86
CA ARG A 183 -8.86 -8.52 2.41
C ARG A 183 -8.62 -8.54 3.92
N GLY A 184 -9.68 -8.73 4.73
CA GLY A 184 -9.57 -8.68 6.18
C GLY A 184 -8.96 -7.37 6.66
N ASN A 185 -7.89 -7.43 7.45
CA ASN A 185 -7.15 -6.27 7.92
C ASN A 185 -5.95 -5.90 7.02
N THR A 186 -5.87 -6.45 5.81
CA THR A 186 -4.84 -6.13 4.83
C THR A 186 -5.39 -5.20 3.75
N PHE A 187 -4.80 -4.02 3.66
CA PHE A 187 -5.14 -2.96 2.70
C PHE A 187 -3.90 -2.59 1.90
N ALA A 188 -4.10 -2.20 0.64
CA ALA A 188 -3.00 -1.61 -0.11
C ALA A 188 -3.50 -0.69 -1.21
N THR A 189 -2.75 0.39 -1.50
CA THR A 189 -3.09 1.42 -2.48
C THR A 189 -1.95 1.67 -3.44
N GLN A 190 -2.25 1.85 -4.74
CA GLN A 190 -1.28 2.25 -5.75
C GLN A 190 -0.98 3.75 -5.67
N PHE A 191 -1.96 4.53 -5.26
CA PHE A 191 -1.81 5.96 -5.03
C PHE A 191 -1.13 6.24 -3.68
N HIS A 192 -0.71 7.49 -3.52
CA HIS A 192 -0.02 7.99 -2.32
C HIS A 192 -0.98 8.78 -1.42
N PRO A 193 -1.57 8.18 -0.38
CA PRO A 193 -2.46 8.90 0.53
C PRO A 193 -1.75 10.08 1.21
N GLU A 194 -0.46 9.96 1.54
CA GLU A 194 0.34 11.02 2.17
C GLU A 194 0.55 12.24 1.26
N LYS A 195 0.21 12.14 -0.05
CA LYS A 195 0.24 13.21 -1.04
C LYS A 195 -1.15 13.62 -1.52
N SER A 196 -2.21 13.01 -0.98
CA SER A 196 -3.57 13.14 -1.48
C SER A 196 -4.46 14.03 -0.62
N GLN A 197 -3.88 15.03 0.03
CA GLN A 197 -4.57 16.07 0.79
C GLN A 197 -5.58 15.51 1.81
N GLU A 198 -6.81 16.04 1.86
CA GLU A 198 -7.83 15.66 2.84
C GLU A 198 -8.31 14.22 2.68
N ASN A 199 -8.54 13.75 1.43
CA ASN A 199 -8.94 12.37 1.17
C ASN A 199 -7.87 11.38 1.64
N GLY A 200 -6.59 11.69 1.37
CA GLY A 200 -5.48 10.88 1.82
C GLY A 200 -5.33 10.85 3.34
N LEU A 201 -5.50 11.99 4.01
CA LEU A 201 -5.48 12.07 5.48
C LEU A 201 -6.67 11.31 6.10
N ARG A 202 -7.87 11.39 5.49
CA ARG A 202 -9.04 10.62 5.94
C ARG A 202 -8.75 9.12 5.83
N LEU A 203 -8.20 8.67 4.71
CA LEU A 203 -7.83 7.26 4.51
C LEU A 203 -6.83 6.78 5.57
N LEU A 204 -5.79 7.56 5.84
CA LEU A 204 -4.82 7.23 6.87
C LEU A 204 -5.43 7.25 8.29
N ALA A 205 -6.34 8.17 8.58
CA ALA A 205 -7.07 8.20 9.85
C ALA A 205 -7.95 6.95 10.02
N ASN A 206 -8.65 6.52 8.97
CA ASN A 206 -9.42 5.28 9.01
C ASN A 206 -8.52 4.06 9.28
N PHE A 207 -7.32 4.00 8.69
CA PHE A 207 -6.35 2.93 8.98
C PHE A 207 -5.86 2.97 10.44
N VAL A 208 -5.58 4.15 10.97
CA VAL A 208 -5.14 4.34 12.36
C VAL A 208 -6.23 3.89 13.34
N GLU A 209 -7.50 4.22 13.08
CA GLU A 209 -8.64 3.75 13.89
C GLU A 209 -8.78 2.22 13.86
N LEU A 210 -8.58 1.59 12.68
CA LEU A 210 -8.58 0.12 12.57
C LEU A 210 -7.44 -0.51 13.39
N ALA A 211 -6.27 0.10 13.40
CA ALA A 211 -5.15 -0.35 14.20
C ALA A 211 -5.39 -0.18 15.71
N GLU A 212 -6.06 0.90 16.13
CA GLU A 212 -6.40 1.15 17.54
C GLU A 212 -7.31 0.05 18.12
N ALA A 213 -8.19 -0.51 17.28
CA ALA A 213 -9.11 -1.58 17.69
C ALA A 213 -8.41 -2.92 17.97
N VAL A 214 -7.13 -3.08 17.57
CA VAL A 214 -6.37 -4.32 17.74
C VAL A 214 -5.39 -4.19 18.89
N PRO A 215 -5.37 -5.13 19.85
CA PRO A 215 -4.37 -5.10 20.93
C PRO A 215 -2.95 -5.24 20.37
N PRO A 216 -1.93 -4.62 21.02
CA PRO A 216 -0.54 -4.86 20.65
C PRO A 216 -0.22 -6.35 20.71
N ALA A 217 0.75 -6.80 19.89
CA ALA A 217 1.19 -8.19 19.93
C ALA A 217 1.63 -8.54 21.35
N LYS A 218 1.17 -9.67 21.88
CA LYS A 218 1.65 -10.16 23.18
C LYS A 218 3.15 -10.42 23.04
N ARG A 219 3.91 -9.90 23.98
CA ARG A 219 5.35 -10.18 24.12
C ARG A 219 5.61 -11.65 24.34
#